data_d7af53fc8a5361b1b73b0b3c491dac20
#
_entry.id   d7af53fc8a5361b1b73b0b3c491dac20
#
_cell.length_a   1.000
_cell.length_b   1.000
_cell.length_c   1.000
_cell.angle_alpha   90.00
_cell.angle_beta   90.00
_cell.angle_gamma   90.00
#
_symmetry.space_group_name_H-M   'P 1'
#
loop_
_entity.id
_entity.type
_entity.pdbx_description
1 polymer ?
#
loop_
_entity_poly.entity_id
_entity_poly.type
_entity_poly.pdbx_seq_one_letter_code
_entity_poly.pdbx_strand_id
1 'polypeptide(L)'
;MNEVKVQRNYKDSIFRMLFKDKENLLSLYNALNQTDYTDVDGLEITTLENAIYMNYKNDVSFVFDFELMLYEHQSTVNPNMPLRDLFYVADILQKRIHDRDLYDSNLISVPLPRFVVFYNGIDSQPERQTLRLSNAYEKKQENPELELTVTVYNINLGCNEEIMNACRTLKEYAMYVERVRTYAKQMPLAEAVEKTVDECIAEEILSDFLRKNRAEAIKMSIYEYDEELHFKTLFERGRETGLEQGESRINKLNSILIHMDRLDDLKHATQDKAYQEQLMAELLSEGMQDM
;
A
#
# COMPACT_ATOMS: atom_id res chain seq x y z
N MET A 1 20.95 -15.34 21.92
CA MET A 1 19.83 -15.78 21.06
C MET A 1 20.06 -15.13 19.71
N ASN A 2 20.37 -15.94 18.69
CA ASN A 2 20.62 -15.41 17.34
C ASN A 2 19.30 -15.02 16.73
N GLU A 3 19.11 -13.71 16.51
CA GLU A 3 18.05 -13.22 15.63
C GLU A 3 18.30 -13.78 14.23
N VAL A 4 17.43 -14.68 13.79
CA VAL A 4 17.37 -15.12 12.41
C VAL A 4 16.94 -13.90 11.61
N LYS A 5 17.89 -13.22 10.96
CA LYS A 5 17.60 -12.27 9.89
C LYS A 5 16.93 -13.07 8.78
N VAL A 6 15.60 -13.06 8.78
CA VAL A 6 14.81 -13.55 7.65
C VAL A 6 15.20 -12.68 6.46
N GLN A 7 15.94 -13.27 5.53
CA GLN A 7 16.27 -12.60 4.27
C GLN A 7 14.95 -12.29 3.55
N ARG A 8 14.60 -10.99 3.50
CA ARG A 8 13.42 -10.42 2.82
C ARG A 8 13.55 -10.51 1.29
N ASN A 9 13.91 -11.65 0.74
CA ASN A 9 14.15 -11.83 -0.70
C ASN A 9 12.95 -12.40 -1.48
N TYR A 10 11.75 -12.45 -0.89
CA TYR A 10 10.55 -12.93 -1.56
C TYR A 10 9.60 -11.77 -1.80
N LYS A 11 9.72 -11.15 -2.98
CA LYS A 11 8.91 -9.98 -3.35
C LYS A 11 8.29 -10.07 -4.74
N ASP A 12 8.05 -11.26 -5.23
CA ASP A 12 7.19 -11.43 -6.40
C ASP A 12 5.80 -11.82 -5.90
N SER A 13 4.86 -10.89 -5.85
CA SER A 13 3.45 -11.19 -5.62
C SER A 13 2.84 -11.84 -6.85
N ILE A 14 1.72 -12.57 -6.67
CA ILE A 14 0.96 -13.10 -7.82
C ILE A 14 0.53 -11.98 -8.76
N PHE A 15 0.12 -10.84 -8.19
CA PHE A 15 -0.19 -9.64 -8.96
C PHE A 15 0.99 -9.23 -9.86
N ARG A 16 2.19 -9.12 -9.28
CA ARG A 16 3.40 -8.77 -10.03
C ARG A 16 3.74 -9.80 -11.12
N MET A 17 3.60 -11.08 -10.82
CA MET A 17 3.85 -12.15 -11.79
C MET A 17 2.88 -12.07 -12.98
N LEU A 18 1.60 -11.79 -12.75
CA LEU A 18 0.58 -11.62 -13.78
C LEU A 18 0.84 -10.41 -14.66
N PHE A 19 1.19 -9.28 -14.05
CA PHE A 19 1.35 -8.00 -14.75
C PHE A 19 2.81 -7.70 -15.20
N LYS A 20 3.73 -8.65 -15.06
CA LYS A 20 4.99 -8.67 -15.83
C LYS A 20 4.76 -9.01 -17.31
N ASP A 21 3.68 -9.70 -17.63
CA ASP A 21 3.27 -9.98 -19.00
C ASP A 21 2.72 -8.69 -19.63
N LYS A 22 3.27 -8.33 -20.81
CA LYS A 22 2.94 -7.06 -21.48
C LYS A 22 1.49 -7.01 -21.96
N GLU A 23 0.90 -8.12 -22.36
CA GLU A 23 -0.49 -8.18 -22.81
C GLU A 23 -1.44 -7.93 -21.63
N ASN A 24 -1.18 -8.57 -20.50
CA ASN A 24 -1.93 -8.33 -19.27
C ASN A 24 -1.76 -6.87 -18.78
N LEU A 25 -0.54 -6.34 -18.86
CA LEU A 25 -0.25 -4.97 -18.45
C LEU A 25 -0.96 -3.95 -19.33
N LEU A 26 -0.95 -4.15 -20.66
CA LEU A 26 -1.68 -3.30 -21.60
C LEU A 26 -3.19 -3.37 -21.38
N SER A 27 -3.73 -4.56 -21.12
CA SER A 27 -5.15 -4.74 -20.78
C SER A 27 -5.53 -3.95 -19.51
N LEU A 28 -4.65 -3.95 -18.49
CA LEU A 28 -4.86 -3.17 -17.26
C LEU A 28 -4.78 -1.67 -17.52
N TYR A 29 -3.80 -1.21 -18.32
CA TYR A 29 -3.69 0.18 -18.75
C TYR A 29 -4.94 0.65 -19.48
N ASN A 30 -5.40 -0.13 -20.46
CA ASN A 30 -6.62 0.17 -21.21
C ASN A 30 -7.86 0.27 -20.31
N ALA A 31 -8.00 -0.65 -19.35
CA ALA A 31 -9.12 -0.67 -18.42
C ALA A 31 -9.16 0.59 -17.52
N LEU A 32 -8.00 1.07 -17.07
CA LEU A 32 -7.89 2.26 -16.23
C LEU A 32 -8.11 3.57 -16.99
N ASN A 33 -7.66 3.62 -18.26
CA ASN A 33 -7.68 4.84 -19.07
C ASN A 33 -8.83 4.86 -20.09
N GLN A 34 -9.67 3.80 -20.12
CA GLN A 34 -10.77 3.65 -21.09
C GLN A 34 -10.28 3.74 -22.54
N THR A 35 -9.17 3.06 -22.82
CA THR A 35 -8.53 2.98 -24.15
C THR A 35 -8.57 1.55 -24.68
N ASP A 36 -8.18 1.36 -25.94
CA ASP A 36 -8.21 0.07 -26.64
C ASP A 36 -6.91 -0.21 -27.42
N TYR A 37 -5.77 0.24 -26.89
CA TYR A 37 -4.46 -0.03 -27.50
C TYR A 37 -4.21 -1.53 -27.62
N THR A 38 -3.60 -1.94 -28.74
CA THR A 38 -3.26 -3.34 -29.06
C THR A 38 -1.77 -3.57 -29.23
N ASP A 39 -0.97 -2.51 -29.39
CA ASP A 39 0.47 -2.58 -29.55
C ASP A 39 1.19 -2.69 -28.21
N VAL A 40 1.65 -3.89 -27.90
CA VAL A 40 2.43 -4.19 -26.68
C VAL A 40 3.91 -3.78 -26.79
N ASP A 41 4.42 -3.59 -28.00
CA ASP A 41 5.84 -3.26 -28.22
C ASP A 41 6.14 -1.84 -27.76
N GLY A 42 5.14 -0.95 -27.74
CA GLY A 42 5.24 0.39 -27.19
C GLY A 42 5.44 0.46 -25.67
N LEU A 43 5.24 -0.64 -24.93
CA LEU A 43 5.47 -0.71 -23.49
C LEU A 43 6.97 -0.81 -23.17
N GLU A 44 7.50 0.21 -22.51
CA GLU A 44 8.88 0.22 -21.96
C GLU A 44 8.82 -0.07 -20.44
N ILE A 45 9.24 -1.26 -20.02
CA ILE A 45 9.25 -1.64 -18.61
C ILE A 45 10.40 -0.93 -17.88
N THR A 46 10.07 -0.22 -16.78
CA THR A 46 11.02 0.58 -15.98
C THR A 46 11.06 0.13 -14.51
N THR A 47 10.51 -1.06 -14.20
CA THR A 47 10.40 -1.58 -12.83
C THR A 47 11.76 -1.62 -12.12
N LEU A 48 11.81 -1.07 -10.90
CA LEU A 48 13.01 -1.00 -10.08
C LEU A 48 13.25 -2.34 -9.36
N GLU A 49 14.17 -3.16 -9.87
CA GLU A 49 14.51 -4.45 -9.24
C GLU A 49 15.52 -4.32 -8.08
N ASN A 50 16.42 -3.33 -8.14
CA ASN A 50 17.50 -3.12 -7.17
C ASN A 50 17.76 -1.62 -6.93
N ALA A 51 17.00 -0.98 -6.06
CA ALA A 51 17.37 0.34 -5.55
C ALA A 51 18.44 0.18 -4.45
N ILE A 52 19.70 0.55 -4.76
CA ILE A 52 20.88 0.26 -3.93
C ILE A 52 20.84 1.01 -2.58
N TYR A 53 20.17 2.14 -2.48
CA TYR A 53 20.17 3.03 -1.31
C TYR A 53 18.92 2.97 -0.43
N MET A 54 17.82 2.43 -0.91
CA MET A 54 16.63 2.21 -0.12
C MET A 54 16.08 0.83 -0.46
N ASN A 55 15.79 0.00 0.53
CA ASN A 55 15.18 -1.34 0.37
C ASN A 55 13.75 -1.26 -0.21
N TYR A 56 13.48 -0.31 -1.09
CA TYR A 56 12.19 -0.08 -1.71
C TYR A 56 12.21 -0.60 -3.14
N LYS A 57 11.26 -1.43 -3.47
CA LYS A 57 10.96 -1.90 -4.82
C LYS A 57 9.54 -1.47 -5.13
N ASN A 58 9.28 -0.99 -6.34
CA ASN A 58 7.93 -0.85 -6.83
C ASN A 58 7.49 -2.16 -7.51
N ASP A 59 6.19 -2.44 -7.53
CA ASP A 59 5.70 -3.70 -8.08
C ASP A 59 5.82 -3.73 -9.61
N VAL A 60 5.23 -2.76 -10.30
CA VAL A 60 5.32 -2.64 -11.76
C VAL A 60 5.40 -1.17 -12.14
N SER A 61 6.40 -0.79 -12.96
CA SER A 61 6.44 0.50 -13.61
C SER A 61 6.82 0.38 -15.08
N PHE A 62 6.26 1.25 -15.90
CA PHE A 62 6.48 1.25 -17.35
C PHE A 62 6.17 2.61 -17.95
N VAL A 63 6.75 2.89 -19.12
CA VAL A 63 6.39 4.05 -19.94
C VAL A 63 5.55 3.56 -21.10
N PHE A 64 4.44 4.22 -21.35
CA PHE A 64 3.57 4.00 -22.48
C PHE A 64 2.82 5.30 -22.83
N ASP A 65 2.69 5.60 -24.11
CA ASP A 65 2.01 6.80 -24.64
C ASP A 65 2.39 8.10 -23.90
N PHE A 66 3.71 8.31 -23.71
CA PHE A 66 4.28 9.46 -22.97
C PHE A 66 3.88 9.56 -21.50
N GLU A 67 3.29 8.53 -20.90
CA GLU A 67 3.02 8.42 -19.48
C GLU A 67 3.97 7.42 -18.80
N LEU A 68 4.42 7.74 -17.58
CA LEU A 68 5.16 6.84 -16.70
C LEU A 68 4.21 6.33 -15.64
N MET A 69 3.75 5.08 -15.79
CA MET A 69 2.85 4.43 -14.85
C MET A 69 3.64 3.75 -13.74
N LEU A 70 3.25 4.02 -12.48
CA LEU A 70 3.71 3.31 -11.30
C LEU A 70 2.51 2.61 -10.65
N TYR A 71 2.50 1.28 -10.74
CA TYR A 71 1.46 0.41 -10.20
C TYR A 71 1.99 -0.33 -8.98
N GLU A 72 1.26 -0.23 -7.88
CA GLU A 72 1.54 -0.93 -6.63
C GLU A 72 0.33 -1.77 -6.22
N HIS A 73 0.58 -2.96 -5.70
CA HIS A 73 -0.44 -3.82 -5.11
C HIS A 73 -0.29 -3.84 -3.59
N GLN A 74 -1.40 -3.66 -2.86
CA GLN A 74 -1.37 -3.60 -1.40
C GLN A 74 -2.56 -4.32 -0.77
N SER A 75 -2.29 -5.14 0.25
CA SER A 75 -3.30 -5.71 1.15
C SER A 75 -3.68 -4.78 2.31
N THR A 76 -2.88 -3.75 2.56
CA THR A 76 -3.13 -2.73 3.59
C THR A 76 -2.90 -1.34 3.00
N VAL A 77 -3.85 -0.41 3.19
CA VAL A 77 -3.67 0.97 2.71
C VAL A 77 -2.54 1.64 3.49
N ASN A 78 -1.49 2.05 2.77
CA ASN A 78 -0.37 2.78 3.35
C ASN A 78 -0.50 4.28 3.06
N PRO A 79 -0.73 5.14 4.07
CA PRO A 79 -0.88 6.58 3.86
C PRO A 79 0.40 7.26 3.35
N ASN A 80 1.56 6.59 3.47
CA ASN A 80 2.85 7.12 3.01
C ASN A 80 3.16 6.79 1.53
N MET A 81 2.19 6.24 0.79
CA MET A 81 2.41 5.95 -0.65
C MET A 81 2.86 7.17 -1.45
N PRO A 82 2.27 8.38 -1.28
CA PRO A 82 2.73 9.54 -2.04
C PRO A 82 4.21 9.87 -1.79
N LEU A 83 4.71 9.67 -0.57
CA LEU A 83 6.12 9.88 -0.25
C LEU A 83 7.01 8.78 -0.86
N ARG A 84 6.57 7.52 -0.85
CA ARG A 84 7.28 6.42 -1.49
C ARG A 84 7.36 6.61 -3.01
N ASP A 85 6.24 6.98 -3.63
CA ASP A 85 6.16 7.19 -5.08
C ASP A 85 7.00 8.39 -5.54
N LEU A 86 7.14 9.42 -4.70
CA LEU A 86 8.06 10.53 -4.97
C LEU A 86 9.51 10.03 -5.13
N PHE A 87 9.96 9.12 -4.24
CA PHE A 87 11.29 8.54 -4.35
C PHE A 87 11.42 7.60 -5.54
N TYR A 88 10.38 6.81 -5.85
CA TYR A 88 10.39 5.92 -7.01
C TYR A 88 10.49 6.69 -8.32
N VAL A 89 9.65 7.70 -8.51
CA VAL A 89 9.65 8.49 -9.73
C VAL A 89 10.95 9.27 -9.89
N ALA A 90 11.52 9.80 -8.80
CA ALA A 90 12.80 10.49 -8.83
C ALA A 90 13.93 9.56 -9.30
N ASP A 91 14.01 8.33 -8.77
CA ASP A 91 15.02 7.33 -9.17
C ASP A 91 14.85 6.89 -10.64
N ILE A 92 13.62 6.68 -11.11
CA ILE A 92 13.34 6.34 -12.50
C ILE A 92 13.75 7.48 -13.45
N LEU A 93 13.35 8.71 -13.13
CA LEU A 93 13.68 9.88 -13.95
C LEU A 93 15.17 10.17 -13.94
N GLN A 94 15.86 10.04 -12.80
CA GLN A 94 17.31 10.21 -12.71
C GLN A 94 18.06 9.22 -13.60
N LYS A 95 17.61 7.96 -13.69
CA LYS A 95 18.20 6.96 -14.60
C LYS A 95 17.93 7.25 -16.06
N ARG A 96 16.83 7.92 -16.37
CA ARG A 96 16.42 8.26 -17.74
C ARG A 96 17.12 9.51 -18.26
N ILE A 97 17.47 10.44 -17.37
CA ILE A 97 18.08 11.72 -17.70
C ILE A 97 19.59 11.64 -17.40
N HIS A 98 20.43 12.03 -18.36
CA HIS A 98 21.86 12.15 -18.08
C HIS A 98 22.16 13.45 -17.34
N ASP A 99 23.01 13.38 -16.29
CA ASP A 99 23.33 14.53 -15.44
C ASP A 99 23.78 15.79 -16.19
N ARG A 100 24.42 15.62 -17.35
CA ARG A 100 24.88 16.73 -18.17
C ARG A 100 23.74 17.54 -18.80
N ASP A 101 22.63 16.90 -19.09
CA ASP A 101 21.49 17.50 -19.77
C ASP A 101 20.75 18.49 -18.83
N LEU A 102 20.82 18.28 -17.52
CA LEU A 102 20.19 19.16 -16.52
C LEU A 102 20.81 20.56 -16.46
N TYR A 103 22.04 20.71 -16.96
CA TYR A 103 22.76 21.98 -16.97
C TYR A 103 22.75 22.67 -18.36
N ASP A 104 22.07 22.07 -19.33
CA ASP A 104 21.83 22.69 -20.63
C ASP A 104 20.70 23.74 -20.53
N SER A 105 20.67 24.66 -21.49
CA SER A 105 19.61 25.66 -21.61
C SER A 105 18.31 25.10 -22.21
N ASN A 106 18.32 23.87 -22.70
CA ASN A 106 17.18 23.23 -23.34
C ASN A 106 16.28 22.53 -22.29
N LEU A 107 14.96 22.67 -22.46
CA LEU A 107 13.99 21.96 -21.63
C LEU A 107 14.05 20.45 -21.92
N ILE A 108 14.25 19.66 -20.88
CA ILE A 108 14.18 18.19 -20.97
C ILE A 108 12.73 17.75 -20.81
N SER A 109 12.21 17.04 -21.81
CA SER A 109 10.88 16.43 -21.74
C SER A 109 10.96 15.07 -21.04
N VAL A 110 10.07 14.85 -20.08
CA VAL A 110 9.92 13.59 -19.35
C VAL A 110 8.49 13.05 -19.47
N PRO A 111 8.27 11.75 -19.41
CA PRO A 111 6.91 11.20 -19.42
C PRO A 111 6.11 11.66 -18.19
N LEU A 112 4.80 11.83 -18.36
CA LEU A 112 3.89 12.26 -17.31
C LEU A 112 3.72 11.15 -16.24
N PRO A 113 4.11 11.35 -14.98
CA PRO A 113 3.98 10.32 -13.97
C PRO A 113 2.52 10.11 -13.54
N ARG A 114 2.11 8.85 -13.38
CA ARG A 114 0.82 8.41 -12.85
C ARG A 114 1.03 7.36 -11.76
N PHE A 115 0.36 7.50 -10.64
CA PHE A 115 0.53 6.67 -9.46
C PHE A 115 -0.79 5.99 -9.11
N VAL A 116 -0.78 4.65 -9.13
CA VAL A 116 -1.96 3.82 -8.89
C VAL A 116 -1.63 2.72 -7.89
N VAL A 117 -2.46 2.59 -6.87
CA VAL A 117 -2.44 1.48 -5.92
C VAL A 117 -3.67 0.62 -6.14
N PHE A 118 -3.48 -0.68 -6.29
CA PHE A 118 -4.54 -1.69 -6.29
C PHE A 118 -4.64 -2.29 -4.90
N TYR A 119 -5.70 -1.92 -4.19
CA TYR A 119 -5.97 -2.46 -2.86
C TYR A 119 -6.80 -3.74 -2.96
N ASN A 120 -6.25 -4.82 -2.40
CA ASN A 120 -6.94 -6.08 -2.26
C ASN A 120 -6.72 -6.64 -0.84
N GLY A 121 -7.15 -5.89 0.17
CA GLY A 121 -7.07 -6.29 1.57
C GLY A 121 -8.44 -6.69 2.14
N ILE A 122 -8.42 -7.15 3.40
CA ILE A 122 -9.64 -7.61 4.10
C ILE A 122 -10.41 -6.48 4.79
N ASP A 123 -9.78 -5.32 5.00
CA ASP A 123 -10.44 -4.19 5.64
C ASP A 123 -11.37 -3.48 4.65
N SER A 124 -12.53 -3.02 5.15
CA SER A 124 -13.47 -2.27 4.32
C SER A 124 -12.84 -0.95 3.89
N GLN A 125 -12.73 -0.76 2.58
CA GLN A 125 -12.23 0.47 1.96
C GLN A 125 -13.21 0.96 0.91
N PRO A 126 -13.27 2.29 0.65
CA PRO A 126 -14.06 2.80 -0.46
C PRO A 126 -13.58 2.23 -1.80
N GLU A 127 -14.43 2.21 -2.80
CA GLU A 127 -14.06 1.74 -4.15
C GLU A 127 -12.86 2.50 -4.71
N ARG A 128 -12.83 3.82 -4.48
CA ARG A 128 -11.74 4.70 -4.92
C ARG A 128 -11.44 5.74 -3.85
N GLN A 129 -10.15 5.98 -3.63
CA GLN A 129 -9.67 7.08 -2.77
C GLN A 129 -8.41 7.71 -3.35
N THR A 130 -8.11 8.92 -2.90
CA THR A 130 -6.92 9.66 -3.32
C THR A 130 -6.05 9.96 -2.11
N LEU A 131 -4.79 9.55 -2.15
CA LEU A 131 -3.78 9.92 -1.17
C LEU A 131 -2.99 11.12 -1.70
N ARG A 132 -2.62 12.05 -0.82
CA ARG A 132 -1.91 13.28 -1.18
C ARG A 132 -0.63 13.42 -0.37
N LEU A 133 0.45 13.83 -1.02
CA LEU A 133 1.73 14.11 -0.36
C LEU A 133 1.60 15.24 0.68
N SER A 134 0.78 16.25 0.39
CA SER A 134 0.49 17.35 1.31
C SER A 134 -0.10 16.92 2.65
N ASN A 135 -0.68 15.71 2.73
CA ASN A 135 -1.14 15.15 4.00
C ASN A 135 0.01 14.78 4.95
N ALA A 136 1.20 14.56 4.44
CA ALA A 136 2.41 14.26 5.22
C ALA A 136 3.16 15.51 5.71
N TYR A 137 2.83 16.72 5.21
CA TYR A 137 3.53 17.93 5.61
C TYR A 137 3.15 18.33 7.04
N GLU A 138 4.14 18.65 7.85
CA GLU A 138 3.96 19.14 9.21
C GLU A 138 3.19 20.47 9.22
N LYS A 139 3.52 21.39 8.28
CA LYS A 139 2.79 22.62 8.06
C LYS A 139 1.80 22.44 6.91
N LYS A 140 0.51 22.58 7.20
CA LYS A 140 -0.53 22.48 6.17
C LYS A 140 -0.57 23.76 5.33
N GLN A 141 -0.70 23.58 4.00
CA GLN A 141 -0.83 24.63 3.01
C GLN A 141 -1.79 24.16 1.92
N GLU A 142 -2.65 25.05 1.45
CA GLU A 142 -3.70 24.71 0.48
C GLU A 142 -3.12 24.33 -0.89
N ASN A 143 -2.10 25.09 -1.34
CA ASN A 143 -1.43 24.87 -2.61
C ASN A 143 0.09 24.80 -2.37
N PRO A 144 0.63 23.63 -1.97
CA PRO A 144 2.06 23.46 -1.80
C PRO A 144 2.76 23.43 -3.16
N GLU A 145 4.01 23.89 -3.22
CA GLU A 145 4.83 23.88 -4.44
C GLU A 145 5.16 22.45 -4.91
N LEU A 146 5.15 21.49 -4.00
CA LEU A 146 5.30 20.07 -4.32
C LEU A 146 4.06 19.31 -3.88
N GLU A 147 3.33 18.77 -4.84
CA GLU A 147 2.20 17.87 -4.60
C GLU A 147 2.33 16.62 -5.47
N LEU A 148 2.01 15.48 -4.88
CA LEU A 148 1.89 14.19 -5.56
C LEU A 148 0.61 13.52 -5.08
N THR A 149 -0.17 13.01 -6.01
CA THR A 149 -1.42 12.33 -5.74
C THR A 149 -1.37 10.89 -6.20
N VAL A 150 -1.82 9.97 -5.35
CA VAL A 150 -1.91 8.54 -5.66
C VAL A 150 -3.37 8.14 -5.67
N THR A 151 -3.82 7.49 -6.73
CA THR A 151 -5.16 6.93 -6.79
C THR A 151 -5.14 5.49 -6.30
N VAL A 152 -5.96 5.18 -5.31
CA VAL A 152 -6.15 3.82 -4.79
C VAL A 152 -7.46 3.27 -5.32
N TYR A 153 -7.42 2.13 -6.00
CA TYR A 153 -8.58 1.37 -6.44
C TYR A 153 -8.74 0.13 -5.58
N ASN A 154 -9.91 -0.04 -4.98
CA ASN A 154 -10.28 -1.27 -4.31
C ASN A 154 -10.66 -2.31 -5.35
N ILE A 155 -9.85 -3.38 -5.47
CA ILE A 155 -10.04 -4.45 -6.45
C ILE A 155 -10.63 -5.73 -5.82
N ASN A 156 -11.22 -5.64 -4.63
CA ASN A 156 -12.02 -6.74 -4.10
C ASN A 156 -13.28 -6.95 -4.95
N LEU A 157 -13.82 -8.16 -4.95
CA LEU A 157 -15.03 -8.48 -5.70
C LEU A 157 -16.20 -7.57 -5.29
N GLY A 158 -16.93 -7.07 -6.28
CA GLY A 158 -18.03 -6.12 -6.10
C GLY A 158 -17.60 -4.65 -6.06
N CYS A 159 -16.29 -4.37 -6.17
CA CYS A 159 -15.76 -3.01 -6.29
C CYS A 159 -15.21 -2.75 -7.69
N ASN A 160 -15.32 -1.49 -8.17
CA ASN A 160 -14.78 -1.05 -9.48
C ASN A 160 -15.10 -2.01 -10.63
N GLU A 161 -16.36 -2.45 -10.74
CA GLU A 161 -16.79 -3.47 -11.70
C GLU A 161 -16.48 -3.08 -13.15
N GLU A 162 -16.48 -1.80 -13.49
CA GLU A 162 -16.13 -1.33 -14.83
C GLU A 162 -14.69 -1.70 -15.18
N ILE A 163 -13.73 -1.41 -14.31
CA ILE A 163 -12.31 -1.76 -14.48
C ILE A 163 -12.15 -3.29 -14.49
N MET A 164 -12.82 -3.99 -13.57
CA MET A 164 -12.76 -5.44 -13.45
C MET A 164 -13.29 -6.15 -14.69
N ASN A 165 -14.36 -5.64 -15.30
CA ASN A 165 -14.93 -6.21 -16.53
C ASN A 165 -14.09 -5.87 -17.77
N ALA A 166 -13.39 -4.74 -17.77
CA ALA A 166 -12.51 -4.34 -18.86
C ALA A 166 -11.13 -5.06 -18.81
N CYS A 167 -10.66 -5.50 -17.62
CA CYS A 167 -9.43 -6.25 -17.46
C CYS A 167 -9.72 -7.64 -16.86
N ARG A 168 -9.85 -8.64 -17.73
CA ARG A 168 -10.16 -10.03 -17.33
C ARG A 168 -9.15 -10.58 -16.32
N THR A 169 -7.86 -10.38 -16.54
CA THR A 169 -6.79 -10.84 -15.63
C THR A 169 -6.93 -10.25 -14.22
N LEU A 170 -7.28 -8.95 -14.09
CA LEU A 170 -7.50 -8.32 -12.81
C LEU A 170 -8.71 -8.93 -12.08
N LYS A 171 -9.81 -9.14 -12.80
CA LYS A 171 -11.02 -9.77 -12.26
C LYS A 171 -10.75 -11.19 -11.78
N GLU A 172 -10.09 -11.99 -12.59
CA GLU A 172 -9.73 -13.37 -12.26
C GLU A 172 -8.78 -13.45 -11.06
N TYR A 173 -7.84 -12.50 -10.96
CA TYR A 173 -6.98 -12.36 -9.79
C TYR A 173 -7.78 -12.08 -8.51
N ALA A 174 -8.72 -11.16 -8.56
CA ALA A 174 -9.58 -10.87 -7.40
C ALA A 174 -10.43 -12.10 -6.99
N MET A 175 -10.96 -12.84 -7.96
CA MET A 175 -11.69 -14.09 -7.72
C MET A 175 -10.81 -15.15 -7.05
N TYR A 176 -9.59 -15.31 -7.52
CA TYR A 176 -8.61 -16.22 -6.96
C TYR A 176 -8.31 -15.89 -5.49
N VAL A 177 -7.97 -14.63 -5.18
CA VAL A 177 -7.64 -14.19 -3.82
C VAL A 177 -8.82 -14.38 -2.87
N GLU A 178 -10.05 -13.99 -3.29
CA GLU A 178 -11.24 -14.17 -2.45
C GLU A 178 -11.54 -15.64 -2.16
N ARG A 179 -11.29 -16.53 -3.12
CA ARG A 179 -11.47 -17.99 -2.95
C ARG A 179 -10.45 -18.54 -1.94
N VAL A 180 -9.17 -18.14 -2.03
CA VAL A 180 -8.16 -18.50 -1.03
C VAL A 180 -8.60 -18.07 0.37
N ARG A 181 -9.04 -16.83 0.53
CA ARG A 181 -9.51 -16.29 1.82
C ARG A 181 -10.73 -17.04 2.35
N THR A 182 -11.65 -17.43 1.48
CA THR A 182 -12.85 -18.16 1.86
C THR A 182 -12.50 -19.55 2.39
N TYR A 183 -11.62 -20.28 1.70
CA TYR A 183 -11.20 -21.61 2.13
C TYR A 183 -10.28 -21.56 3.35
N ALA A 184 -9.42 -20.58 3.48
CA ALA A 184 -8.53 -20.43 4.64
C ALA A 184 -9.29 -20.19 5.97
N LYS A 185 -10.58 -19.81 5.92
CA LYS A 185 -11.46 -19.77 7.11
C LYS A 185 -11.93 -21.15 7.56
N GLN A 186 -11.82 -22.19 6.69
CA GLN A 186 -12.44 -23.50 6.89
C GLN A 186 -11.41 -24.64 6.97
N MET A 187 -10.20 -24.43 6.45
CA MET A 187 -9.17 -25.45 6.38
C MET A 187 -7.76 -24.83 6.49
N PRO A 188 -6.70 -25.63 6.72
CA PRO A 188 -5.32 -25.14 6.74
C PRO A 188 -4.97 -24.39 5.46
N LEU A 189 -4.22 -23.30 5.59
CA LEU A 189 -3.89 -22.38 4.48
C LEU A 189 -3.29 -23.10 3.25
N ALA A 190 -2.37 -24.04 3.47
CA ALA A 190 -1.75 -24.78 2.38
C ALA A 190 -2.79 -25.57 1.56
N GLU A 191 -3.72 -26.25 2.25
CA GLU A 191 -4.81 -26.99 1.62
C GLU A 191 -5.80 -26.03 0.90
N ALA A 192 -6.09 -24.88 1.51
CA ALA A 192 -6.95 -23.85 0.93
C ALA A 192 -6.38 -23.32 -0.39
N VAL A 193 -5.09 -23.04 -0.41
CA VAL A 193 -4.39 -22.56 -1.63
C VAL A 193 -4.34 -23.62 -2.69
N GLU A 194 -3.94 -24.86 -2.38
CA GLU A 194 -3.90 -25.96 -3.35
C GLU A 194 -5.27 -26.22 -3.96
N LYS A 195 -6.31 -26.30 -3.13
CA LYS A 195 -7.68 -26.48 -3.58
C LYS A 195 -8.13 -25.33 -4.49
N THR A 196 -7.82 -24.09 -4.11
CA THR A 196 -8.15 -22.91 -4.94
C THR A 196 -7.49 -22.98 -6.30
N VAL A 197 -6.20 -23.33 -6.35
CA VAL A 197 -5.45 -23.47 -7.61
C VAL A 197 -6.10 -24.52 -8.51
N ASP A 198 -6.45 -25.70 -7.97
CA ASP A 198 -7.05 -26.78 -8.75
C ASP A 198 -8.43 -26.40 -9.29
N GLU A 199 -9.28 -25.78 -8.48
CA GLU A 199 -10.60 -25.33 -8.90
C GLU A 199 -10.52 -24.18 -9.92
N CYS A 200 -9.63 -23.19 -9.71
CA CYS A 200 -9.44 -22.10 -10.65
C CYS A 200 -8.94 -22.61 -12.01
N ILE A 201 -8.05 -23.60 -12.03
CA ILE A 201 -7.62 -24.25 -13.28
C ILE A 201 -8.81 -24.97 -13.97
N ALA A 202 -9.67 -25.65 -13.23
CA ALA A 202 -10.82 -26.36 -13.77
C ALA A 202 -11.91 -25.42 -14.31
N GLU A 203 -12.06 -24.24 -13.70
CA GLU A 203 -13.02 -23.20 -14.08
C GLU A 203 -12.46 -22.17 -15.08
N GLU A 204 -11.27 -22.39 -15.61
CA GLU A 204 -10.57 -21.50 -16.54
C GLU A 204 -10.27 -20.08 -15.99
N ILE A 205 -10.16 -19.94 -14.65
CA ILE A 205 -9.77 -18.72 -13.95
C ILE A 205 -8.25 -18.71 -13.82
N LEU A 206 -7.56 -17.75 -14.43
CA LEU A 206 -6.08 -17.68 -14.49
C LEU A 206 -5.43 -19.01 -14.91
N SER A 207 -6.14 -19.85 -15.65
CA SER A 207 -5.79 -21.27 -15.84
C SER A 207 -4.41 -21.46 -16.46
N ASP A 208 -4.06 -20.72 -17.50
CA ASP A 208 -2.76 -20.84 -18.18
C ASP A 208 -1.61 -20.39 -17.28
N PHE A 209 -1.81 -19.30 -16.54
CA PHE A 209 -0.85 -18.84 -15.56
C PHE A 209 -0.64 -19.84 -14.44
N LEU A 210 -1.72 -20.36 -13.84
CA LEU A 210 -1.67 -21.31 -12.74
C LEU A 210 -1.10 -22.66 -13.16
N ARG A 211 -1.39 -23.16 -14.36
CA ARG A 211 -0.77 -24.38 -14.89
C ARG A 211 0.73 -24.23 -15.08
N LYS A 212 1.16 -23.10 -15.65
CA LYS A 212 2.57 -22.81 -15.91
C LYS A 212 3.38 -22.57 -14.64
N ASN A 213 2.78 -21.90 -13.64
CA ASN A 213 3.48 -21.42 -12.45
C ASN A 213 2.95 -22.05 -11.15
N ARG A 214 2.34 -23.26 -11.20
CA ARG A 214 1.59 -23.86 -10.08
C ARG A 214 2.33 -23.85 -8.75
N ALA A 215 3.56 -24.36 -8.72
CA ALA A 215 4.34 -24.46 -7.48
C ALA A 215 4.69 -23.08 -6.91
N GLU A 216 5.03 -22.13 -7.76
CA GLU A 216 5.36 -20.77 -7.38
C GLU A 216 4.13 -19.99 -6.91
N ALA A 217 3.00 -20.14 -7.61
CA ALA A 217 1.73 -19.53 -7.22
C ALA A 217 1.27 -20.03 -5.85
N ILE A 218 1.35 -21.32 -5.56
CA ILE A 218 1.03 -21.88 -4.25
C ILE A 218 1.93 -21.26 -3.16
N LYS A 219 3.24 -21.27 -3.39
CA LYS A 219 4.21 -20.71 -2.43
C LYS A 219 3.98 -19.23 -2.17
N MET A 220 3.73 -18.43 -3.21
CA MET A 220 3.49 -17.00 -3.09
C MET A 220 2.18 -16.69 -2.37
N SER A 221 1.09 -17.41 -2.69
CA SER A 221 -0.19 -17.22 -2.03
C SER A 221 -0.15 -17.51 -0.53
N ILE A 222 0.58 -18.56 -0.13
CA ILE A 222 0.77 -18.85 1.29
C ILE A 222 1.52 -17.70 1.97
N TYR A 223 2.58 -17.20 1.34
CA TYR A 223 3.38 -16.11 1.90
C TYR A 223 2.58 -14.80 2.00
N GLU A 224 1.86 -14.41 0.93
CA GLU A 224 1.04 -13.20 0.91
C GLU A 224 -0.04 -13.21 2.00
N TYR A 225 -0.71 -14.36 2.18
CA TYR A 225 -1.74 -14.50 3.21
C TYR A 225 -1.17 -14.45 4.62
N ASP A 226 -0.03 -15.12 4.88
CA ASP A 226 0.64 -15.08 6.18
C ASP A 226 1.12 -13.65 6.50
N GLU A 227 1.65 -12.91 5.51
CA GLU A 227 2.08 -11.53 5.68
C GLU A 227 0.88 -10.61 5.98
N GLU A 228 -0.23 -10.75 5.26
CA GLU A 228 -1.47 -10.00 5.50
C GLU A 228 -1.98 -10.20 6.93
N LEU A 229 -2.04 -11.45 7.39
CA LEU A 229 -2.48 -11.79 8.75
C LEU A 229 -1.53 -11.26 9.81
N HIS A 230 -0.23 -11.33 9.57
CA HIS A 230 0.79 -10.82 10.47
C HIS A 230 0.70 -9.29 10.63
N PHE A 231 0.58 -8.55 9.54
CA PHE A 231 0.41 -7.10 9.58
C PHE A 231 -0.87 -6.69 10.30
N LYS A 232 -1.98 -7.39 10.06
CA LYS A 232 -3.24 -7.16 10.78
C LYS A 232 -3.06 -7.34 12.29
N THR A 233 -2.42 -8.44 12.70
CA THR A 233 -2.17 -8.73 14.12
C THR A 233 -1.28 -7.65 14.77
N LEU A 234 -0.23 -7.19 14.07
CA LEU A 234 0.63 -6.13 14.57
C LEU A 234 -0.12 -4.79 14.69
N PHE A 235 -0.97 -4.48 13.71
CA PHE A 235 -1.79 -3.27 13.74
C PHE A 235 -2.80 -3.28 14.89
N GLU A 236 -3.51 -4.40 15.09
CA GLU A 236 -4.47 -4.57 16.19
C GLU A 236 -3.78 -4.43 17.55
N ARG A 237 -2.62 -5.09 17.74
CA ARG A 237 -1.83 -4.95 18.97
C ARG A 237 -1.35 -3.51 19.19
N GLY A 238 -0.86 -2.85 18.14
CA GLY A 238 -0.42 -1.45 18.22
C GLY A 238 -1.57 -0.52 18.60
N ARG A 239 -2.77 -0.77 18.07
CA ARG A 239 -3.98 -0.01 18.42
C ARG A 239 -4.39 -0.24 19.87
N GLU A 240 -4.42 -1.48 20.34
CA GLU A 240 -4.74 -1.83 21.72
C GLU A 240 -3.75 -1.17 22.68
N THR A 241 -2.44 -1.33 22.43
CA THR A 241 -1.39 -0.68 23.23
C THR A 241 -1.53 0.84 23.24
N GLY A 242 -1.86 1.44 22.10
CA GLY A 242 -2.08 2.89 21.99
C GLY A 242 -3.29 3.36 22.81
N LEU A 243 -4.39 2.59 22.81
CA LEU A 243 -5.57 2.88 23.63
C LEU A 243 -5.25 2.76 25.13
N GLU A 244 -4.59 1.68 25.56
CA GLU A 244 -4.18 1.48 26.95
C GLU A 244 -3.24 2.60 27.45
N GLN A 245 -2.27 3.00 26.61
CA GLN A 245 -1.37 4.11 26.93
C GLN A 245 -2.14 5.45 27.01
N GLY A 246 -3.09 5.68 26.10
CA GLY A 246 -3.96 6.85 26.12
C GLY A 246 -4.80 6.93 27.39
N GLU A 247 -5.47 5.84 27.76
CA GLU A 247 -6.25 5.74 28.97
C GLU A 247 -5.38 5.93 30.24
N SER A 248 -4.20 5.31 30.27
CA SER A 248 -3.26 5.45 31.37
C SER A 248 -2.81 6.91 31.55
N ARG A 249 -2.52 7.63 30.44
CA ARG A 249 -2.13 9.06 30.49
C ARG A 249 -3.27 9.93 31.00
N ILE A 250 -4.50 9.70 30.52
CA ILE A 250 -5.71 10.41 31.00
C ILE A 250 -5.93 10.16 32.49
N ASN A 251 -5.85 8.91 32.94
CA ASN A 251 -6.02 8.56 34.34
C ASN A 251 -4.93 9.19 35.24
N LYS A 252 -3.67 9.23 34.75
CA LYS A 252 -2.59 9.94 35.44
C LYS A 252 -2.88 11.43 35.56
N LEU A 253 -3.27 12.10 34.45
CA LEU A 253 -3.64 13.50 34.47
C LEU A 253 -4.76 13.78 35.48
N ASN A 254 -5.84 13.00 35.42
CA ASN A 254 -6.97 13.14 36.31
C ASN A 254 -6.56 13.00 37.79
N SER A 255 -5.70 12.01 38.09
CA SER A 255 -5.19 11.79 39.45
C SER A 255 -4.38 12.98 39.96
N ILE A 256 -3.51 13.55 39.10
CA ILE A 256 -2.71 14.76 39.46
C ILE A 256 -3.61 15.96 39.69
N LEU A 257 -4.56 16.24 38.82
CA LEU A 257 -5.49 17.34 38.94
C LEU A 257 -6.36 17.24 40.22
N ILE A 258 -6.80 16.05 40.58
CA ILE A 258 -7.54 15.79 41.83
C ILE A 258 -6.62 16.04 43.02
N HIS A 259 -5.38 15.56 43.00
CA HIS A 259 -4.44 15.71 44.10
C HIS A 259 -4.01 17.18 44.32
N MET A 260 -3.97 17.97 43.24
CA MET A 260 -3.70 19.39 43.27
C MET A 260 -4.93 20.29 43.55
N ASP A 261 -6.11 19.67 43.79
CA ASP A 261 -7.40 20.35 43.95
C ASP A 261 -7.82 21.24 42.77
N ARG A 262 -7.33 20.91 41.55
CA ARG A 262 -7.63 21.60 40.29
C ARG A 262 -8.88 21.04 39.59
N LEU A 263 -10.01 21.02 40.30
CA LEU A 263 -11.26 20.39 39.82
C LEU A 263 -11.89 21.12 38.62
N ASP A 264 -11.69 22.44 38.50
CA ASP A 264 -12.21 23.21 37.37
C ASP A 264 -11.40 22.89 36.06
N ASP A 265 -10.08 22.70 36.20
CA ASP A 265 -9.24 22.25 35.10
C ASP A 265 -9.61 20.84 34.66
N LEU A 266 -9.92 19.95 35.59
CA LEU A 266 -10.42 18.59 35.29
C LEU A 266 -11.72 18.64 34.48
N LYS A 267 -12.69 19.48 34.89
CA LYS A 267 -13.96 19.66 34.17
C LYS A 267 -13.72 20.24 32.77
N HIS A 268 -12.85 21.22 32.64
CA HIS A 268 -12.53 21.81 31.35
C HIS A 268 -11.85 20.81 30.42
N ALA A 269 -10.87 20.07 30.91
CA ALA A 269 -10.15 19.03 30.14
C ALA A 269 -11.05 17.90 29.63
N THR A 270 -12.17 17.58 30.29
CA THR A 270 -13.14 16.61 29.79
C THR A 270 -13.99 17.10 28.62
N GLN A 271 -14.02 18.41 28.36
CA GLN A 271 -14.84 19.05 27.32
C GLN A 271 -14.00 19.64 26.17
N ASP A 272 -12.73 19.95 26.45
CA ASP A 272 -11.79 20.54 25.49
C ASP A 272 -10.52 19.69 25.38
N LYS A 273 -10.40 19.00 24.24
CA LYS A 273 -9.27 18.12 23.96
C LYS A 273 -7.94 18.87 23.84
N ALA A 274 -7.96 20.09 23.27
CA ALA A 274 -6.73 20.89 23.13
C ALA A 274 -6.21 21.34 24.51
N TYR A 275 -7.12 21.72 25.39
CA TYR A 275 -6.79 22.05 26.78
C TYR A 275 -6.28 20.82 27.56
N GLN A 276 -6.89 19.65 27.34
CA GLN A 276 -6.41 18.40 27.93
C GLN A 276 -4.98 18.07 27.50
N GLU A 277 -4.67 18.20 26.18
CA GLU A 277 -3.32 17.99 25.65
C GLU A 277 -2.30 18.98 26.23
N GLN A 278 -2.68 20.23 26.41
CA GLN A 278 -1.85 21.24 27.07
C GLN A 278 -1.52 20.85 28.51
N LEU A 279 -2.51 20.44 29.31
CA LEU A 279 -2.30 19.99 30.68
C LEU A 279 -1.46 18.70 30.75
N MET A 280 -1.62 17.79 29.80
CA MET A 280 -0.77 16.61 29.69
C MET A 280 0.70 16.98 29.43
N ALA A 281 0.96 17.96 28.56
CA ALA A 281 2.30 18.46 28.31
C ALA A 281 2.91 19.17 29.54
N GLU A 282 2.11 19.93 30.27
CA GLU A 282 2.54 20.64 31.49
C GLU A 282 2.85 19.64 32.63
N LEU A 283 1.91 18.76 32.97
CA LEU A 283 1.97 17.99 34.21
C LEU A 283 2.58 16.58 34.09
N LEU A 284 2.61 16.00 32.89
CA LEU A 284 3.20 14.67 32.69
C LEU A 284 4.64 14.72 32.16
N SER A 285 5.14 15.88 31.66
CA SER A 285 6.54 16.08 31.27
C SER A 285 7.46 16.33 32.46
N GLU A 286 6.98 16.93 33.55
CA GLU A 286 7.78 17.19 34.78
C GLU A 286 8.02 15.91 35.61
N GLY A 287 7.23 14.86 35.44
CA GLY A 287 7.34 13.61 36.21
C GLY A 287 8.44 12.63 35.78
N MET A 288 9.26 12.95 34.79
CA MET A 288 10.41 12.11 34.35
C MET A 288 11.77 12.53 34.94
N GLN A 289 11.84 13.56 35.79
CA GLN A 289 13.12 13.97 36.37
C GLN A 289 13.34 13.57 37.86
N ASP A 290 12.34 12.95 38.49
CA ASP A 290 12.46 12.55 39.91
C ASP A 290 12.10 11.05 40.15
N MET A 291 12.67 10.12 39.40
CA MET A 291 12.80 8.71 39.79
C MET A 291 14.12 8.12 39.31
#